data_805a314399b01ccb493b0a9d5e8544a9
#
_entry.id   805a314399b01ccb493b0a9d5e8544a9
#
_cell.length_a   1.000
_cell.length_b   1.000
_cell.length_c   1.000
_cell.angle_alpha   90.00
_cell.angle_beta   90.00
_cell.angle_gamma   90.00
#
_symmetry.space_group_name_H-M   'P 1'
#
loop_
_entity.id
_entity.type
_entity.pdbx_description
1 polymer ?
#
loop_
_entity_poly.entity_id
_entity_poly.type
_entity_poly.pdbx_seq_one_letter_code
_entity_poly.pdbx_strand_id
1 'polypeptide(L)'
;MGEKTGKFLWIDLTVPEAEQIRDFYSAVVGWTWDPVSVDDYEDYNIKTPGGELVAGICHRRGVNNNLPPAWINYVIVESVGASLDACVSKGGKIIDGPRKQQEDVFVIIQDPAGAYIGLYGKE
;
A
#
# COMPACT_ATOMS: atom_id res chain seq x y z
N MET A 1 17.65 -12.43 -1.96
CA MET A 1 16.59 -12.16 -1.00
C MET A 1 16.96 -11.03 -0.07
N GLY A 2 17.92 -11.25 0.78
CA GLY A 2 18.23 -10.32 1.82
C GLY A 2 18.65 -8.95 1.35
N GLU A 3 19.20 -8.84 0.17
CA GLU A 3 19.71 -7.54 -0.28
C GLU A 3 18.62 -6.50 -0.53
N LYS A 4 17.38 -6.93 -0.75
CA LYS A 4 16.27 -5.99 -0.89
C LYS A 4 15.50 -5.80 0.41
N THR A 5 15.75 -6.61 1.40
CA THR A 5 15.05 -6.51 2.68
C THR A 5 15.30 -5.15 3.30
N GLY A 6 14.24 -4.51 3.75
CA GLY A 6 14.31 -3.20 4.38
C GLY A 6 14.15 -2.04 3.41
N LYS A 7 14.08 -2.29 2.10
CA LYS A 7 13.87 -1.21 1.12
C LYS A 7 12.38 -1.00 0.90
N PHE A 8 12.01 0.22 0.60
CA PHE A 8 10.64 0.52 0.22
C PHE A 8 10.40 0.05 -1.21
N LEU A 9 9.27 -0.63 -1.40
CA LEU A 9 8.87 -1.19 -2.69
C LEU A 9 7.84 -0.33 -3.40
N TRP A 10 6.90 0.25 -2.65
CA TRP A 10 5.69 0.84 -3.22
C TRP A 10 5.08 1.81 -2.24
N ILE A 11 4.19 2.67 -2.74
CA ILE A 11 3.42 3.57 -1.90
C ILE A 11 2.00 3.70 -2.45
N ASP A 12 1.00 3.61 -1.57
CA ASP A 12 -0.42 3.65 -1.92
C ASP A 12 -1.18 4.62 -1.06
N LEU A 13 -2.19 5.24 -1.65
CA LEU A 13 -3.21 5.98 -0.93
C LEU A 13 -4.55 5.30 -1.20
N THR A 14 -5.31 4.96 -0.15
CA THR A 14 -6.62 4.32 -0.29
C THR A 14 -7.67 5.20 0.37
N VAL A 15 -8.60 5.72 -0.43
CA VAL A 15 -9.61 6.67 0.04
C VAL A 15 -10.93 6.39 -0.67
N PRO A 16 -12.08 6.77 -0.07
CA PRO A 16 -13.37 6.53 -0.73
C PRO A 16 -13.53 7.29 -2.04
N GLU A 17 -13.04 8.53 -2.10
CA GLU A 17 -13.19 9.40 -3.27
C GLU A 17 -11.92 9.36 -4.13
N ALA A 18 -11.46 8.16 -4.48
CA ALA A 18 -10.18 8.00 -5.16
C ALA A 18 -10.10 8.77 -6.49
N GLU A 19 -11.22 8.84 -7.23
CA GLU A 19 -11.25 9.54 -8.50
C GLU A 19 -11.00 11.04 -8.30
N GLN A 20 -11.67 11.63 -7.34
CA GLN A 20 -11.53 13.04 -7.02
C GLN A 20 -10.14 13.35 -6.51
N ILE A 21 -9.60 12.47 -5.67
CA ILE A 21 -8.27 12.67 -5.10
C ILE A 21 -7.18 12.48 -6.15
N ARG A 22 -7.37 11.53 -7.07
CA ARG A 22 -6.49 11.37 -8.23
C ARG A 22 -6.39 12.69 -9.00
N ASP A 23 -7.51 13.34 -9.26
CA ASP A 23 -7.54 14.60 -10.00
C ASP A 23 -6.88 15.73 -9.21
N PHE A 24 -7.08 15.73 -7.89
CA PHE A 24 -6.42 16.70 -7.02
C PHE A 24 -4.89 16.59 -7.16
N TYR A 25 -4.34 15.39 -7.07
CA TYR A 25 -2.90 15.21 -7.15
C TYR A 25 -2.35 15.43 -8.54
N SER A 26 -3.14 15.15 -9.58
CA SER A 26 -2.72 15.48 -10.94
C SER A 26 -2.51 16.99 -11.08
N ALA A 27 -3.38 17.78 -10.49
CA ALA A 27 -3.26 19.25 -10.54
C ALA A 27 -2.11 19.75 -9.67
N VAL A 28 -1.97 19.20 -8.47
CA VAL A 28 -1.02 19.72 -7.48
C VAL A 28 0.41 19.27 -7.80
N VAL A 29 0.61 18.04 -8.22
CA VAL A 29 1.93 17.44 -8.40
C VAL A 29 2.31 17.34 -9.88
N GLY A 30 1.33 17.30 -10.76
CA GLY A 30 1.60 17.08 -12.18
C GLY A 30 1.66 15.61 -12.55
N TRP A 31 1.21 14.73 -11.68
CA TRP A 31 1.19 13.31 -11.97
C TRP A 31 0.16 12.99 -13.07
N THR A 32 0.47 11.94 -13.84
CA THR A 32 -0.49 11.33 -14.75
C THR A 32 -0.93 9.99 -14.16
N TRP A 33 -1.89 9.34 -14.79
CA TRP A 33 -2.39 8.09 -14.23
C TRP A 33 -2.97 7.20 -15.32
N ASP A 34 -2.99 5.89 -15.04
CA ASP A 34 -3.68 4.89 -15.85
C ASP A 34 -4.67 4.13 -14.99
N PRO A 35 -5.83 3.77 -15.52
CA PRO A 35 -6.78 2.97 -14.74
C PRO A 35 -6.32 1.52 -14.61
N VAL A 36 -6.67 0.91 -13.49
CA VAL A 36 -6.45 -0.51 -13.21
C VAL A 36 -7.78 -1.11 -12.82
N SER A 37 -8.28 -2.06 -13.59
CA SER A 37 -9.57 -2.68 -13.32
C SER A 37 -9.51 -3.52 -12.04
N VAL A 38 -10.49 -3.31 -11.17
CA VAL A 38 -10.67 -4.09 -9.94
C VAL A 38 -12.15 -4.44 -9.87
N ASP A 39 -12.49 -5.67 -10.20
CA ASP A 39 -13.89 -6.13 -10.24
C ASP A 39 -14.76 -5.17 -11.06
N ASP A 40 -15.64 -4.39 -10.42
CA ASP A 40 -16.58 -3.50 -11.09
C ASP A 40 -16.19 -2.02 -10.97
N TYR A 41 -14.95 -1.72 -10.57
CA TYR A 41 -14.48 -0.35 -10.47
C TYR A 41 -13.01 -0.30 -10.87
N GLU A 42 -12.43 0.91 -10.82
CA GLU A 42 -11.03 1.12 -11.21
C GLU A 42 -10.25 1.76 -10.08
N ASP A 43 -9.02 1.28 -9.89
CA ASP A 43 -8.01 1.99 -9.13
C ASP A 43 -7.03 2.62 -10.13
N TYR A 44 -6.02 3.31 -9.65
CA TYR A 44 -5.17 4.10 -10.54
C TYR A 44 -3.69 3.88 -10.25
N ASN A 45 -2.95 3.58 -11.31
CA ASN A 45 -1.49 3.62 -11.28
C ASN A 45 -1.06 5.06 -11.53
N ILE A 46 -0.26 5.60 -10.63
CA ILE A 46 0.16 6.99 -10.67
C ILE A 46 1.57 7.06 -11.25
N LYS A 47 1.75 7.96 -12.22
CA LYS A 47 3.01 8.08 -12.96
C LYS A 47 3.50 9.50 -12.97
N THR A 48 4.82 9.65 -13.12
CA THR A 48 5.42 10.94 -13.38
C THR A 48 5.00 11.43 -14.77
N PRO A 49 5.15 12.72 -15.08
CA PRO A 49 4.89 13.19 -16.45
C PRO A 49 5.70 12.45 -17.52
N GLY A 50 6.87 11.92 -17.15
CA GLY A 50 7.69 11.14 -18.06
C GLY A 50 7.26 9.68 -18.21
N GLY A 51 6.25 9.24 -17.46
CA GLY A 51 5.70 7.90 -17.60
C GLY A 51 6.21 6.86 -16.61
N GLU A 52 6.98 7.28 -15.62
CA GLU A 52 7.49 6.36 -14.60
C GLU A 52 6.42 6.08 -13.55
N LEU A 53 6.14 4.80 -13.30
CA LEU A 53 5.17 4.36 -12.29
C LEU A 53 5.74 4.58 -10.89
N VAL A 54 5.05 5.33 -10.04
CA VAL A 54 5.60 5.71 -8.73
C VAL A 54 4.68 5.40 -7.56
N ALA A 55 3.37 5.25 -7.78
CA ALA A 55 2.44 5.07 -6.66
C ALA A 55 1.10 4.53 -7.14
N GLY A 56 0.20 4.28 -6.19
CA GLY A 56 -1.18 3.91 -6.48
C GLY A 56 -2.14 4.78 -5.72
N ILE A 57 -3.31 5.04 -6.31
CA ILE A 57 -4.45 5.63 -5.61
C ILE A 57 -5.61 4.68 -5.80
N CYS A 58 -6.15 4.20 -4.69
CA CYS A 58 -7.12 3.11 -4.67
C CYS A 58 -8.39 3.53 -3.97
N HIS A 59 -9.51 2.92 -4.38
CA HIS A 59 -10.78 3.11 -3.68
C HIS A 59 -10.80 2.30 -2.39
N ARG A 60 -11.26 2.93 -1.32
CA ARG A 60 -11.48 2.23 -0.06
C ARG A 60 -12.85 1.57 -0.10
N ARG A 61 -12.86 0.28 -0.42
CA ARG A 61 -14.08 -0.50 -0.58
C ARG A 61 -13.85 -1.92 -0.10
N GLY A 62 -14.84 -2.49 0.58
CA GLY A 62 -14.82 -3.91 0.93
C GLY A 62 -13.64 -4.27 1.81
N VAL A 63 -12.74 -5.10 1.29
CA VAL A 63 -11.67 -5.69 2.09
C VAL A 63 -10.67 -4.68 2.64
N ASN A 64 -10.54 -3.49 2.02
CA ASN A 64 -9.58 -2.49 2.49
C ASN A 64 -10.25 -1.35 3.28
N ASN A 65 -11.42 -1.59 3.84
CA ASN A 65 -12.17 -0.58 4.58
C ASN A 65 -11.46 -0.08 5.84
N ASN A 66 -10.51 -0.84 6.36
CA ASN A 66 -9.79 -0.47 7.58
C ASN A 66 -8.62 0.46 7.34
N LEU A 67 -8.31 0.77 6.08
CA LEU A 67 -7.15 1.59 5.75
C LEU A 67 -7.43 3.07 6.00
N PRO A 68 -6.48 3.79 6.62
CA PRO A 68 -6.63 5.22 6.85
C PRO A 68 -6.32 6.01 5.58
N PRO A 69 -6.73 7.28 5.51
CA PRO A 69 -6.40 8.14 4.36
C PRO A 69 -4.96 8.64 4.48
N ALA A 70 -4.01 7.75 4.27
CA ALA A 70 -2.58 8.03 4.43
C ALA A 70 -1.82 7.40 3.28
N TRP A 71 -0.72 8.03 2.89
CA TRP A 71 0.22 7.46 1.93
C TRP A 71 1.01 6.38 2.65
N ILE A 72 0.67 5.12 2.38
CA ILE A 72 1.28 4.00 3.07
C ILE A 72 2.42 3.46 2.25
N ASN A 73 3.61 3.47 2.82
CA ASN A 73 4.80 2.90 2.21
C ASN A 73 4.87 1.42 2.53
N TYR A 74 5.27 0.62 1.55
CA TYR A 74 5.47 -0.82 1.72
C TYR A 74 6.96 -1.12 1.76
N VAL A 75 7.39 -1.83 2.78
CA VAL A 75 8.79 -2.23 2.95
C VAL A 75 8.92 -3.73 2.72
N ILE A 76 10.02 -4.13 2.09
CA ILE A 76 10.28 -5.53 1.79
C ILE A 76 10.82 -6.22 3.04
N VAL A 77 10.22 -7.36 3.42
CA VAL A 77 10.68 -8.19 4.51
C VAL A 77 10.91 -9.62 4.00
N GLU A 78 11.70 -10.39 4.72
CA GLU A 78 12.00 -11.77 4.30
C GLU A 78 10.82 -12.70 4.54
N SER A 79 10.16 -12.57 5.68
CA SER A 79 9.02 -13.39 6.05
C SER A 79 7.98 -12.49 6.70
N VAL A 80 6.83 -12.37 6.05
CA VAL A 80 5.72 -11.58 6.59
C VAL A 80 5.23 -12.19 7.89
N GLY A 81 5.15 -13.53 7.97
CA GLY A 81 4.72 -14.19 9.19
C GLY A 81 5.61 -13.88 10.38
N ALA A 82 6.92 -13.95 10.18
CA ALA A 82 7.87 -13.62 11.26
C ALA A 82 7.77 -12.14 11.65
N SER A 83 7.60 -11.26 10.66
CA SER A 83 7.42 -9.84 10.93
C SER A 83 6.15 -9.56 11.73
N LEU A 84 5.06 -10.26 11.43
CA LEU A 84 3.82 -10.08 12.16
C LEU A 84 3.94 -10.54 13.61
N ASP A 85 4.63 -11.66 13.86
CA ASP A 85 4.88 -12.11 15.21
C ASP A 85 5.65 -11.05 16.02
N ALA A 86 6.67 -10.49 15.40
CA ALA A 86 7.45 -9.42 16.03
C ALA A 86 6.61 -8.17 16.25
N CYS A 87 5.77 -7.82 15.28
CA CYS A 87 4.89 -6.65 15.37
C CYS A 87 4.00 -6.74 16.60
N VAL A 88 3.29 -7.84 16.75
CA VAL A 88 2.36 -8.02 17.86
C VAL A 88 3.12 -8.06 19.19
N SER A 89 4.25 -8.75 19.23
CA SER A 89 5.02 -8.87 20.46
C SER A 89 5.60 -7.53 20.90
N LYS A 90 5.81 -6.60 19.99
CA LYS A 90 6.38 -5.27 20.30
C LYS A 90 5.32 -4.18 20.42
N GLY A 91 4.05 -4.54 20.44
CA GLY A 91 2.97 -3.56 20.68
C GLY A 91 2.33 -2.97 19.44
N GLY A 92 2.65 -3.49 18.26
CA GLY A 92 1.99 -3.09 17.03
C GLY A 92 0.68 -3.84 16.82
N LYS A 93 -0.03 -3.45 15.77
CA LYS A 93 -1.33 -4.04 15.43
C LYS A 93 -1.37 -4.40 13.96
N ILE A 94 -2.07 -5.48 13.64
CA ILE A 94 -2.34 -5.85 12.26
C ILE A 94 -3.64 -5.16 11.86
N ILE A 95 -3.59 -4.36 10.81
CA ILE A 95 -4.72 -3.52 10.40
C ILE A 95 -5.46 -4.13 9.21
N ASP A 96 -4.74 -4.63 8.22
CA ASP A 96 -5.36 -5.12 6.99
C ASP A 96 -4.49 -6.21 6.38
N GLY A 97 -5.09 -7.38 6.14
CA GLY A 97 -4.38 -8.54 5.60
C GLY A 97 -3.92 -9.48 6.69
N PRO A 98 -3.00 -10.39 6.39
CA PRO A 98 -2.21 -10.51 5.14
C PRO A 98 -3.04 -11.02 3.98
N ARG A 99 -2.65 -10.60 2.77
CA ARG A 99 -3.28 -11.05 1.54
C ARG A 99 -2.21 -11.48 0.55
N LYS A 100 -2.55 -12.46 -0.27
CA LYS A 100 -1.65 -12.94 -1.32
C LYS A 100 -1.67 -12.01 -2.51
N GLN A 101 -0.50 -11.82 -3.11
CA GLN A 101 -0.35 -11.17 -4.39
C GLN A 101 0.67 -11.97 -5.17
N GLN A 102 0.19 -12.83 -6.06
CA GLN A 102 1.01 -13.80 -6.77
C GLN A 102 1.68 -14.73 -5.76
N GLU A 103 3.00 -14.78 -5.71
CA GLU A 103 3.73 -15.67 -4.80
C GLU A 103 4.04 -15.02 -3.46
N ASP A 104 3.83 -13.73 -3.35
CA ASP A 104 4.17 -12.99 -2.15
C ASP A 104 2.92 -12.62 -1.38
N VAL A 105 3.10 -12.07 -0.20
CA VAL A 105 1.99 -11.58 0.62
C VAL A 105 2.29 -10.16 1.07
N PHE A 106 1.24 -9.42 1.36
CA PHE A 106 1.37 -8.08 1.92
C PHE A 106 0.38 -7.89 3.06
N VAL A 107 0.72 -6.98 3.96
CA VAL A 107 -0.09 -6.68 5.13
C VAL A 107 0.18 -5.26 5.56
N ILE A 108 -0.84 -4.59 6.09
CA ILE A 108 -0.69 -3.25 6.66
C ILE A 108 -0.71 -3.38 8.17
N ILE A 109 0.27 -2.79 8.83
CA ILE A 109 0.35 -2.79 10.28
C ILE A 109 0.37 -1.35 10.79
N GLN A 110 0.09 -1.20 12.09
CA GLN A 110 0.21 0.08 12.79
C GLN A 110 1.25 -0.11 13.89
N ASP A 111 2.23 0.78 13.94
CA ASP A 111 3.26 0.70 14.97
C ASP A 111 2.75 1.26 16.29
N PRO A 112 3.51 1.11 17.39
CA PRO A 112 3.04 1.59 18.70
C PRO A 112 2.82 3.08 18.79
N ALA A 113 3.39 3.86 17.88
CA ALA A 113 3.18 5.31 17.85
C ALA A 113 1.93 5.70 17.06
N GLY A 114 1.29 4.73 16.39
CA GLY A 114 0.09 4.99 15.60
C GLY A 114 0.34 5.21 14.12
N ALA A 115 1.56 5.06 13.65
CA ALA A 115 1.88 5.21 12.22
C ALA A 115 1.63 3.90 11.48
N TYR A 116 1.31 4.01 10.21
CA TYR A 116 1.00 2.86 9.36
C TYR A 116 2.14 2.57 8.40
N ILE A 117 2.38 1.29 8.14
CA ILE A 117 3.35 0.86 7.14
C ILE A 117 2.88 -0.48 6.57
N GLY A 118 3.20 -0.73 5.31
CA GLY A 118 2.93 -2.01 4.68
C GLY A 118 4.16 -2.88 4.68
N LEU A 119 3.94 -4.18 4.82
CA LEU A 119 5.00 -5.19 4.74
C LEU A 119 4.73 -6.04 3.51
N TYR A 120 5.77 -6.37 2.77
CA TYR A 120 5.66 -7.16 1.54
C TYR A 120 6.80 -8.16 1.50
N GLY A 121 6.48 -9.42 1.22
CA GLY A 121 7.52 -10.45 1.14
C GLY A 121 6.94 -11.83 1.08
N LYS A 122 7.79 -12.79 1.39
CA LYS A 122 7.37 -14.18 1.46
C LYS A 122 6.50 -14.42 2.67
N GLU A 123 5.72 -15.48 2.59
CA GLU A 123 4.86 -15.88 3.67
C GLU A 123 5.67 -16.33 4.89
#